data_3f99e2f739b3341fd54e0d8deb4b1b7e
#
_entry.id   3f99e2f739b3341fd54e0d8deb4b1b7e
#
_cell.length_a   1.000
_cell.length_b   1.000
_cell.length_c   1.000
_cell.angle_alpha   90.00
_cell.angle_beta   90.00
_cell.angle_gamma   90.00
#
_symmetry.space_group_name_H-M   'P 1'
#
loop_
_entity.id
_entity.type
_entity.pdbx_description
1 polymer ?
#
loop_
_entity_poly.entity_id
_entity_poly.type
_entity_poly.pdbx_seq_one_letter_code
_entity_poly.pdbx_strand_id
1 'polypeptide(L)'
;MATEQQIATLSEYDFVVAIDASGSMGTEDIKGGRSRWAFMQETAESFCRDLSKIDADGLGLVVFSGTNVESFDGVDVSKISEVFKQRSPRGSTPLAEALSAALKLAGKSDKKDFIIVFTDGVPDDKDAAAKVIRDASNKQETDDALTILFVQVGYDTDAGRYLKMLDDDLKGCKFDIVDAKTIEEAEKFASTVDLVIEAIND
;
A
#
# COMPACT_ATOMS: atom_id res chain seq x y z
N MET A 1 13.08 10.55 14.74
CA MET A 1 13.97 10.60 13.55
C MET A 1 14.48 9.19 13.32
N ALA A 2 14.47 8.72 12.06
CA ALA A 2 15.00 7.42 11.71
C ALA A 2 16.49 7.29 12.12
N THR A 3 16.88 6.13 12.58
CA THR A 3 18.29 5.81 12.88
C THR A 3 19.07 5.60 11.58
N GLU A 4 20.39 5.72 11.63
CA GLU A 4 21.26 5.44 10.46
C GLU A 4 21.05 4.01 9.94
N GLN A 5 20.83 3.05 10.83
CA GLN A 5 20.58 1.66 10.47
C GLN A 5 19.23 1.49 9.75
N GLN A 6 18.16 2.15 10.22
CA GLN A 6 16.86 2.13 9.55
C GLN A 6 16.96 2.74 8.15
N ILE A 7 17.66 3.87 8.00
CA ILE A 7 17.87 4.51 6.69
C ILE A 7 18.65 3.57 5.76
N ALA A 8 19.69 2.91 6.26
CA ALA A 8 20.47 1.96 5.48
C ALA A 8 19.61 0.79 4.99
N THR A 9 18.79 0.19 5.87
CA THR A 9 17.87 -0.89 5.50
C THR A 9 16.89 -0.43 4.42
N LEU A 10 16.22 0.71 4.64
CA LEU A 10 15.20 1.19 3.70
C LEU A 10 15.77 1.64 2.35
N SER A 11 17.05 2.03 2.29
CA SER A 11 17.70 2.39 1.01
C SER A 11 17.91 1.20 0.07
N GLU A 12 17.75 -0.03 0.58
CA GLU A 12 17.77 -1.27 -0.22
C GLU A 12 16.45 -1.54 -0.95
N TYR A 13 15.40 -0.75 -0.67
CA TYR A 13 14.05 -0.96 -1.21
C TYR A 13 13.63 0.14 -2.17
N ASP A 14 12.88 -0.25 -3.20
CA ASP A 14 12.02 0.63 -3.97
C ASP A 14 10.60 0.63 -3.38
N PHE A 15 9.96 1.78 -3.36
CA PHE A 15 8.65 1.95 -2.72
C PHE A 15 7.55 2.23 -3.73
N VAL A 16 6.43 1.51 -3.60
CA VAL A 16 5.21 1.77 -4.35
C VAL A 16 4.05 2.00 -3.39
N VAL A 17 3.30 3.06 -3.59
CA VAL A 17 2.08 3.37 -2.85
C VAL A 17 0.87 3.12 -3.73
N ALA A 18 -0.04 2.25 -3.33
CA ALA A 18 -1.30 1.99 -4.01
C ALA A 18 -2.47 2.55 -3.18
N ILE A 19 -3.33 3.36 -3.82
CA ILE A 19 -4.39 4.10 -3.15
C ILE A 19 -5.73 3.73 -3.75
N ASP A 20 -6.61 3.19 -2.91
CA ASP A 20 -8.00 2.95 -3.24
C ASP A 20 -8.76 4.27 -3.36
N ALA A 21 -9.40 4.49 -4.50
CA ALA A 21 -10.27 5.61 -4.78
C ALA A 21 -11.70 5.15 -5.08
N SER A 22 -12.10 3.97 -4.57
CA SER A 22 -13.46 3.44 -4.68
C SER A 22 -14.48 4.32 -3.95
N GLY A 23 -15.77 4.09 -4.23
CA GLY A 23 -16.87 4.92 -3.71
C GLY A 23 -16.92 4.97 -2.18
N SER A 24 -16.58 3.88 -1.50
CA SER A 24 -16.55 3.77 -0.04
C SER A 24 -15.53 4.71 0.63
N MET A 25 -14.46 5.10 -0.06
CA MET A 25 -13.50 6.09 0.43
C MET A 25 -14.10 7.49 0.65
N GLY A 26 -15.30 7.76 0.10
CA GLY A 26 -16.08 8.96 0.38
C GLY A 26 -16.80 8.96 1.74
N THR A 27 -16.82 7.83 2.46
CA THR A 27 -17.48 7.71 3.77
C THR A 27 -16.83 8.61 4.82
N GLU A 28 -17.65 9.36 5.56
CA GLU A 28 -17.20 10.32 6.59
C GLU A 28 -17.28 9.70 7.99
N ASP A 29 -16.51 8.66 8.22
CA ASP A 29 -16.47 7.92 9.50
C ASP A 29 -15.14 8.05 10.25
N ILE A 30 -14.18 8.77 9.70
CA ILE A 30 -12.90 9.04 10.37
C ILE A 30 -13.08 10.10 11.45
N LYS A 31 -12.35 9.95 12.54
CA LYS A 31 -12.37 10.86 13.69
C LYS A 31 -12.33 12.33 13.26
N GLY A 32 -13.29 13.10 13.77
CA GLY A 32 -13.47 14.50 13.39
C GLY A 32 -14.39 14.73 12.20
N GLY A 33 -15.13 13.70 11.72
CA GLY A 33 -16.08 13.82 10.61
C GLY A 33 -15.42 13.97 9.25
N ARG A 34 -14.17 13.52 9.11
CA ARG A 34 -13.44 13.52 7.83
C ARG A 34 -13.81 12.31 7.00
N SER A 35 -13.83 12.46 5.68
CA SER A 35 -13.92 11.31 4.78
C SER A 35 -12.62 10.48 4.81
N ARG A 36 -12.73 9.19 4.54
CA ARG A 36 -11.59 8.29 4.38
C ARG A 36 -10.63 8.82 3.30
N TRP A 37 -11.17 9.40 2.22
CA TRP A 37 -10.39 10.01 1.15
C TRP A 37 -9.54 11.20 1.62
N ALA A 38 -10.13 12.14 2.36
CA ALA A 38 -9.40 13.29 2.90
C ALA A 38 -8.31 12.87 3.90
N PHE A 39 -8.62 11.88 4.75
CA PHE A 39 -7.65 11.29 5.66
C PHE A 39 -6.51 10.60 4.90
N MET A 40 -6.85 9.86 3.83
CA MET A 40 -5.87 9.15 3.01
C MET A 40 -4.92 10.10 2.28
N GLN A 41 -5.42 11.25 1.84
CA GLN A 41 -4.56 12.28 1.23
C GLN A 41 -3.44 12.70 2.20
N GLU A 42 -3.81 13.07 3.43
CA GLU A 42 -2.84 13.49 4.46
C GLU A 42 -1.81 12.38 4.75
N THR A 43 -2.30 11.14 4.86
CA THR A 43 -1.46 9.97 5.13
C THR A 43 -0.50 9.69 3.97
N ALA A 44 -0.97 9.65 2.73
CA ALA A 44 -0.15 9.39 1.55
C ALA A 44 0.90 10.49 1.35
N GLU A 45 0.53 11.76 1.56
CA GLU A 45 1.47 12.88 1.50
C GLU A 45 2.56 12.78 2.59
N SER A 46 2.20 12.33 3.80
CA SER A 46 3.16 12.11 4.88
C SER A 46 4.12 10.95 4.56
N PHE A 47 3.58 9.83 4.10
CA PHE A 47 4.37 8.68 3.65
C PHE A 47 5.36 9.07 2.57
N CYS A 48 4.91 9.72 1.51
CA CYS A 48 5.76 10.18 0.43
C CYS A 48 6.86 11.13 0.93
N ARG A 49 6.52 12.07 1.82
CA ARG A 49 7.49 13.01 2.38
C ARG A 49 8.60 12.34 3.17
N ASP A 50 8.28 11.27 3.88
CA ASP A 50 9.25 10.55 4.71
C ASP A 50 10.10 9.58 3.87
N LEU A 51 9.49 8.84 2.97
CA LEU A 51 10.20 7.88 2.12
C LEU A 51 11.04 8.55 1.02
N SER A 52 10.61 9.66 0.45
CA SER A 52 11.39 10.41 -0.56
C SER A 52 12.71 11.00 -0.04
N LYS A 53 12.92 11.03 1.27
CA LYS A 53 14.21 11.36 1.87
C LYS A 53 15.21 10.20 1.80
N ILE A 54 14.71 8.99 1.59
CA ILE A 54 15.47 7.74 1.60
C ILE A 54 15.61 7.22 0.17
N ASP A 55 14.51 7.23 -0.58
CA ASP A 55 14.46 6.85 -1.98
C ASP A 55 14.54 8.10 -2.87
N ALA A 56 15.73 8.35 -3.40
CA ALA A 56 16.02 9.54 -4.21
C ALA A 56 15.40 9.51 -5.61
N ASP A 57 15.07 8.32 -6.09
CA ASP A 57 14.49 8.11 -7.43
C ASP A 57 12.98 8.39 -7.46
N GLY A 58 12.38 8.62 -6.29
CA GLY A 58 10.96 8.87 -6.09
C GLY A 58 10.13 7.60 -6.00
N LEU A 59 8.89 7.74 -5.57
CA LEU A 59 8.00 6.61 -5.31
C LEU A 59 7.22 6.20 -6.56
N GLY A 60 6.89 4.92 -6.67
CA GLY A 60 5.80 4.48 -7.53
C GLY A 60 4.43 4.84 -6.89
N LEU A 61 3.47 5.26 -7.70
CA LEU A 61 2.10 5.52 -7.25
C LEU A 61 1.10 4.79 -8.15
N VAL A 62 0.19 4.03 -7.54
CA VAL A 62 -0.96 3.44 -8.21
C VAL A 62 -2.23 4.01 -7.58
N VAL A 63 -3.19 4.46 -8.41
CA VAL A 63 -4.50 4.88 -7.93
C VAL A 63 -5.56 4.08 -8.68
N PHE A 64 -6.47 3.45 -7.95
CA PHE A 64 -7.40 2.50 -8.53
C PHE A 64 -8.84 2.69 -8.06
N SER A 65 -9.79 2.56 -8.99
CA SER A 65 -11.24 2.53 -8.73
C SER A 65 -12.02 2.08 -9.97
N GLY A 66 -13.05 1.28 -9.78
CA GLY A 66 -13.92 0.81 -10.86
C GLY A 66 -13.13 0.05 -11.93
N THR A 67 -13.09 0.58 -13.14
CA THR A 67 -12.31 0.01 -14.27
C THR A 67 -11.00 0.75 -14.52
N ASN A 68 -10.66 1.71 -13.66
CA ASN A 68 -9.52 2.60 -13.85
C ASN A 68 -8.40 2.28 -12.87
N VAL A 69 -7.25 1.92 -13.39
CA VAL A 69 -6.01 1.75 -12.62
C VAL A 69 -4.94 2.59 -13.30
N GLU A 70 -4.48 3.62 -12.61
CA GLU A 70 -3.45 4.52 -13.12
C GLU A 70 -2.17 4.38 -12.34
N SER A 71 -1.05 4.36 -13.04
CA SER A 71 0.28 4.20 -12.48
C SER A 71 1.15 5.40 -12.83
N PHE A 72 1.90 5.87 -11.86
CA PHE A 72 2.86 6.97 -11.98
C PHE A 72 4.18 6.53 -11.38
N ASP A 73 5.28 6.87 -12.03
CA ASP A 73 6.63 6.53 -11.61
C ASP A 73 7.38 7.79 -11.16
N GLY A 74 8.27 7.66 -10.20
CA GLY A 74 9.09 8.77 -9.72
C GLY A 74 8.28 9.94 -9.17
N VAL A 75 7.21 9.67 -8.38
CA VAL A 75 6.36 10.71 -7.84
C VAL A 75 6.94 11.33 -6.56
N ASP A 76 6.69 12.63 -6.41
CA ASP A 76 6.91 13.40 -5.20
C ASP A 76 5.59 13.79 -4.51
N VAL A 77 5.68 14.46 -3.37
CA VAL A 77 4.51 14.93 -2.61
C VAL A 77 3.60 15.83 -3.44
N SER A 78 4.15 16.64 -4.35
CA SER A 78 3.35 17.56 -5.17
C SER A 78 2.48 16.80 -6.15
N LYS A 79 2.99 15.70 -6.72
CA LYS A 79 2.23 14.83 -7.63
C LYS A 79 1.12 14.08 -6.89
N ILE A 80 1.38 13.59 -5.68
CA ILE A 80 0.33 12.98 -4.85
C ILE A 80 -0.79 13.98 -4.57
N SER A 81 -0.47 15.19 -4.12
CA SER A 81 -1.46 16.23 -3.89
C SER A 81 -2.27 16.58 -5.14
N GLU A 82 -1.64 16.62 -6.32
CA GLU A 82 -2.31 16.82 -7.60
C GLU A 82 -3.32 15.72 -7.90
N VAL A 83 -2.93 14.45 -7.74
CA VAL A 83 -3.78 13.28 -7.96
C VAL A 83 -5.03 13.35 -7.07
N PHE A 84 -4.89 13.65 -5.78
CA PHE A 84 -6.03 13.78 -4.87
C PHE A 84 -6.97 14.94 -5.25
N LYS A 85 -6.44 16.08 -5.73
CA LYS A 85 -7.24 17.22 -6.19
C LYS A 85 -8.04 16.95 -7.47
N GLN A 86 -7.52 16.09 -8.34
CA GLN A 86 -8.14 15.76 -9.63
C GLN A 86 -9.15 14.64 -9.55
N ARG A 87 -9.26 13.97 -8.39
CA ARG A 87 -10.09 12.77 -8.22
C ARG A 87 -11.04 12.90 -7.06
N SER A 88 -12.12 12.13 -7.17
CA SER A 88 -13.08 11.91 -6.10
C SER A 88 -13.40 10.41 -6.01
N PRO A 89 -13.67 9.89 -4.82
CA PRO A 89 -14.05 8.49 -4.62
C PRO A 89 -15.24 8.07 -5.47
N ARG A 90 -15.10 6.97 -6.22
CA ARG A 90 -16.17 6.42 -7.07
C ARG A 90 -15.84 5.00 -7.52
N GLY A 91 -16.90 4.24 -7.89
CA GLY A 91 -16.73 2.90 -8.46
C GLY A 91 -16.39 1.84 -7.42
N SER A 92 -15.96 0.69 -7.89
CA SER A 92 -15.62 -0.50 -7.14
C SER A 92 -14.11 -0.61 -6.86
N THR A 93 -13.66 -1.75 -6.32
CA THR A 93 -12.30 -1.95 -5.81
C THR A 93 -11.54 -3.01 -6.63
N PRO A 94 -10.93 -2.66 -7.77
CA PRO A 94 -10.18 -3.58 -8.64
C PRO A 94 -8.77 -3.87 -8.06
N LEU A 95 -8.71 -4.55 -6.92
CA LEU A 95 -7.47 -4.78 -6.17
C LEU A 95 -6.47 -5.66 -6.93
N ALA A 96 -6.94 -6.66 -7.68
CA ALA A 96 -6.07 -7.55 -8.46
C ALA A 96 -5.29 -6.78 -9.54
N GLU A 97 -5.97 -5.89 -10.25
CA GLU A 97 -5.39 -5.02 -11.26
C GLU A 97 -4.43 -3.99 -10.63
N ALA A 98 -4.82 -3.45 -9.47
CA ALA A 98 -3.97 -2.51 -8.72
C ALA A 98 -2.68 -3.17 -8.25
N LEU A 99 -2.75 -4.36 -7.67
CA LEU A 99 -1.57 -5.15 -7.26
C LEU A 99 -0.68 -5.48 -8.46
N SER A 100 -1.28 -5.89 -9.58
CA SER A 100 -0.52 -6.18 -10.81
C SER A 100 0.21 -4.94 -11.35
N ALA A 101 -0.42 -3.77 -11.26
CA ALA A 101 0.19 -2.49 -11.64
C ALA A 101 1.31 -2.08 -10.67
N ALA A 102 1.10 -2.26 -9.36
CA ALA A 102 2.10 -1.97 -8.32
C ALA A 102 3.33 -2.86 -8.47
N LEU A 103 3.15 -4.17 -8.65
CA LEU A 103 4.24 -5.13 -8.88
C LEU A 103 5.03 -4.82 -10.16
N LYS A 104 4.38 -4.27 -11.19
CA LYS A 104 5.06 -3.85 -12.42
C LYS A 104 5.88 -2.58 -12.21
N LEU A 105 5.47 -1.67 -11.33
CA LEU A 105 6.26 -0.50 -10.97
C LEU A 105 7.45 -0.90 -10.10
N ALA A 106 7.21 -1.76 -9.11
CA ALA A 106 8.19 -2.27 -8.18
C ALA A 106 9.36 -2.96 -8.88
N GLY A 107 9.15 -3.97 -9.67
CA GLY A 107 10.19 -4.78 -10.32
C GLY A 107 10.98 -4.07 -11.44
N LYS A 108 11.29 -2.78 -11.31
CA LYS A 108 12.04 -2.01 -12.31
C LYS A 108 13.54 -1.89 -12.02
N SER A 109 13.95 -2.13 -10.82
CA SER A 109 15.34 -2.07 -10.37
C SER A 109 15.81 -3.42 -9.82
N ASP A 110 17.05 -3.48 -9.38
CA ASP A 110 17.63 -4.65 -8.68
C ASP A 110 17.49 -4.53 -7.15
N LYS A 111 16.78 -3.50 -6.64
CA LYS A 111 16.48 -3.36 -5.22
C LYS A 111 15.36 -4.32 -4.80
N LYS A 112 15.20 -4.51 -3.50
CA LYS A 112 14.03 -5.13 -2.92
C LYS A 112 12.81 -4.22 -3.10
N ASP A 113 11.62 -4.79 -3.08
CA ASP A 113 10.38 -4.07 -3.35
C ASP A 113 9.51 -3.97 -2.09
N PHE A 114 9.01 -2.78 -1.80
CA PHE A 114 8.02 -2.55 -0.76
C PHE A 114 6.78 -1.87 -1.35
N ILE A 115 5.65 -2.58 -1.30
CA ILE A 115 4.36 -2.07 -1.77
C ILE A 115 3.47 -1.80 -0.57
N ILE A 116 2.97 -0.57 -0.41
CA ILE A 116 1.93 -0.27 0.57
C ILE A 116 0.61 -0.03 -0.13
N VAL A 117 -0.44 -0.70 0.33
CA VAL A 117 -1.79 -0.64 -0.23
C VAL A 117 -2.74 -0.08 0.81
N PHE A 118 -3.29 1.09 0.55
CA PHE A 118 -4.34 1.69 1.36
C PHE A 118 -5.70 1.38 0.74
N THR A 119 -6.55 0.65 1.45
CA THR A 119 -7.89 0.29 1.00
C THR A 119 -8.87 0.24 2.17
N ASP A 120 -10.14 0.49 1.91
CA ASP A 120 -11.18 0.46 2.94
C ASP A 120 -12.20 -0.67 2.72
N GLY A 121 -12.06 -1.41 1.63
CA GLY A 121 -13.11 -2.31 1.17
C GLY A 121 -12.64 -3.70 0.80
N VAL A 122 -13.66 -4.52 0.60
CA VAL A 122 -13.50 -5.85 0.02
C VAL A 122 -13.29 -5.69 -1.50
N PRO A 123 -12.31 -6.37 -2.10
CA PRO A 123 -12.07 -6.27 -3.53
C PRO A 123 -13.23 -6.87 -4.35
N ASP A 124 -13.33 -6.43 -5.61
CA ASP A 124 -14.32 -6.94 -6.57
C ASP A 124 -14.15 -8.45 -6.79
N ASP A 125 -12.92 -8.92 -6.86
CA ASP A 125 -12.56 -10.34 -7.02
C ASP A 125 -11.48 -10.73 -6.00
N LYS A 126 -11.91 -11.39 -4.92
CA LYS A 126 -11.03 -11.86 -3.84
C LYS A 126 -10.03 -12.91 -4.31
N ASP A 127 -10.48 -13.81 -5.17
CA ASP A 127 -9.65 -14.92 -5.64
C ASP A 127 -8.58 -14.43 -6.64
N ALA A 128 -8.94 -13.47 -7.49
CA ALA A 128 -7.99 -12.85 -8.40
C ALA A 128 -6.90 -12.08 -7.63
N ALA A 129 -7.26 -11.29 -6.63
CA ALA A 129 -6.28 -10.56 -5.80
C ALA A 129 -5.36 -11.52 -5.05
N ALA A 130 -5.90 -12.55 -4.40
CA ALA A 130 -5.12 -13.60 -3.74
C ALA A 130 -4.19 -14.34 -4.72
N LYS A 131 -4.65 -14.58 -5.96
CA LYS A 131 -3.82 -15.20 -6.99
C LYS A 131 -2.65 -14.32 -7.39
N VAL A 132 -2.84 -13.02 -7.55
CA VAL A 132 -1.74 -12.08 -7.89
C VAL A 132 -0.65 -12.12 -6.82
N ILE A 133 -1.03 -12.09 -5.54
CA ILE A 133 -0.09 -12.15 -4.41
C ILE A 133 0.66 -13.50 -4.42
N ARG A 134 -0.06 -14.60 -4.57
CA ARG A 134 0.55 -15.94 -4.64
C ARG A 134 1.54 -16.08 -5.78
N ASP A 135 1.15 -15.59 -6.97
CA ASP A 135 2.03 -15.63 -8.15
C ASP A 135 3.27 -14.74 -7.95
N ALA A 136 3.13 -13.62 -7.24
CA ALA A 136 4.24 -12.74 -6.89
C ALA A 136 5.20 -13.42 -5.89
N SER A 137 4.69 -13.97 -4.79
CA SER A 137 5.47 -14.71 -3.80
C SER A 137 6.27 -15.85 -4.43
N ASN A 138 5.64 -16.62 -5.33
CA ASN A 138 6.25 -17.78 -5.97
C ASN A 138 7.37 -17.41 -6.98
N LYS A 139 7.48 -16.16 -7.39
CA LYS A 139 8.55 -15.66 -8.26
C LYS A 139 9.76 -15.15 -7.49
N GLN A 140 9.62 -14.89 -6.19
CA GLN A 140 10.72 -14.38 -5.40
C GLN A 140 11.81 -15.43 -5.17
N GLU A 141 13.05 -14.98 -5.08
CA GLU A 141 14.19 -15.83 -4.76
C GLU A 141 14.44 -15.91 -3.26
N THR A 142 14.20 -14.82 -2.54
CA THR A 142 14.35 -14.68 -1.09
C THR A 142 13.07 -14.14 -0.46
N ASP A 143 12.91 -14.33 0.83
CA ASP A 143 11.78 -13.92 1.63
C ASP A 143 11.62 -12.39 1.65
N ASP A 144 12.73 -11.69 1.79
CA ASP A 144 12.81 -10.26 1.93
C ASP A 144 12.84 -9.47 0.58
N ALA A 145 12.70 -10.17 -0.56
CA ALA A 145 12.75 -9.53 -1.87
C ALA A 145 11.51 -8.67 -2.18
N LEU A 146 10.37 -8.99 -1.57
CA LEU A 146 9.11 -8.28 -1.77
C LEU A 146 8.29 -8.29 -0.48
N THR A 147 7.84 -7.12 -0.03
CA THR A 147 6.86 -6.98 1.05
C THR A 147 5.64 -6.20 0.55
N ILE A 148 4.44 -6.66 0.89
CA ILE A 148 3.16 -5.99 0.60
C ILE A 148 2.46 -5.68 1.93
N LEU A 149 2.46 -4.42 2.34
CA LEU A 149 1.75 -3.97 3.53
C LEU A 149 0.35 -3.46 3.14
N PHE A 150 -0.69 -4.09 3.63
CA PHE A 150 -2.05 -3.54 3.56
C PHE A 150 -2.35 -2.69 4.79
N VAL A 151 -2.84 -1.48 4.54
CA VAL A 151 -3.37 -0.61 5.60
C VAL A 151 -4.86 -0.41 5.36
N GLN A 152 -5.67 -0.97 6.25
CA GLN A 152 -7.12 -0.80 6.20
C GLN A 152 -7.50 0.59 6.67
N VAL A 153 -8.15 1.36 5.80
CA VAL A 153 -8.73 2.67 6.12
C VAL A 153 -10.21 2.50 6.46
N GLY A 154 -10.64 3.00 7.62
CA GLY A 154 -12.02 2.82 8.09
C GLY A 154 -12.23 1.50 8.83
N TYR A 155 -13.50 1.12 9.02
CA TYR A 155 -13.90 0.12 10.03
C TYR A 155 -14.71 -1.05 9.45
N ASP A 156 -14.62 -1.33 8.16
CA ASP A 156 -15.33 -2.46 7.55
C ASP A 156 -14.75 -3.79 8.04
N THR A 157 -15.57 -4.57 8.74
CA THR A 157 -15.14 -5.83 9.35
C THR A 157 -14.91 -6.95 8.33
N ASP A 158 -15.56 -6.90 7.17
CA ASP A 158 -15.37 -7.91 6.12
C ASP A 158 -14.09 -7.63 5.34
N ALA A 159 -13.78 -6.34 5.13
CA ALA A 159 -12.48 -5.92 4.60
C ALA A 159 -11.34 -6.33 5.53
N GLY A 160 -11.44 -6.04 6.82
CA GLY A 160 -10.43 -6.42 7.83
C GLY A 160 -10.19 -7.92 7.88
N ARG A 161 -11.26 -8.72 7.87
CA ARG A 161 -11.12 -10.20 7.83
C ARG A 161 -10.45 -10.68 6.54
N TYR A 162 -10.76 -10.05 5.41
CA TYR A 162 -10.16 -10.43 4.14
C TYR A 162 -8.67 -10.08 4.11
N LEU A 163 -8.27 -8.89 4.53
CA LEU A 163 -6.86 -8.49 4.58
C LEU A 163 -6.05 -9.38 5.54
N LYS A 164 -6.62 -9.68 6.71
CA LYS A 164 -6.00 -10.60 7.66
C LYS A 164 -5.89 -12.04 7.12
N MET A 165 -6.80 -12.47 6.27
CA MET A 165 -6.70 -13.77 5.60
C MET A 165 -5.58 -13.77 4.54
N LEU A 166 -5.34 -12.64 3.88
CA LEU A 166 -4.20 -12.51 2.95
C LEU A 166 -2.86 -12.56 3.68
N ASP A 167 -2.79 -11.99 4.87
CA ASP A 167 -1.65 -11.97 5.77
C ASP A 167 -1.41 -13.39 6.37
N ASP A 168 -2.27 -13.83 7.28
CA ASP A 168 -2.05 -15.02 8.11
C ASP A 168 -2.31 -16.39 7.39
N ASP A 169 -3.23 -16.41 6.40
CA ASP A 169 -3.85 -17.68 5.93
C ASP A 169 -3.71 -17.95 4.42
N LEU A 170 -3.01 -17.11 3.67
CA LEU A 170 -2.90 -17.28 2.21
C LEU A 170 -2.03 -18.47 1.83
N LYS A 171 -2.70 -19.57 1.45
CA LYS A 171 -2.01 -20.82 1.10
C LYS A 171 -1.42 -20.79 -0.31
N GLY A 172 -0.30 -21.51 -0.47
CA GLY A 172 0.36 -21.71 -1.77
C GLY A 172 1.36 -20.64 -2.13
N CYS A 173 1.71 -19.77 -1.20
CA CYS A 173 2.85 -18.84 -1.28
C CYS A 173 4.15 -19.59 -0.94
N LYS A 174 5.23 -19.22 -1.62
CA LYS A 174 6.59 -19.71 -1.31
C LYS A 174 7.15 -19.02 -0.07
N PHE A 175 6.86 -17.72 0.04
CA PHE A 175 7.25 -16.88 1.16
C PHE A 175 6.03 -16.14 1.69
N ASP A 176 6.05 -15.77 2.95
CA ASP A 176 5.13 -14.80 3.52
C ASP A 176 5.58 -13.38 3.12
N ILE A 177 4.82 -12.74 2.26
CA ILE A 177 5.16 -11.43 1.71
C ILE A 177 4.12 -10.37 2.06
N VAL A 178 3.12 -10.72 2.88
CA VAL A 178 1.99 -9.85 3.19
C VAL A 178 1.94 -9.57 4.68
N ASP A 179 1.82 -8.30 5.02
CA ASP A 179 1.43 -7.83 6.36
C ASP A 179 0.16 -6.98 6.24
N ALA A 180 -0.73 -7.04 7.22
CA ALA A 180 -1.98 -6.28 7.25
C ALA A 180 -2.20 -5.58 8.58
N LYS A 181 -2.33 -4.27 8.55
CA LYS A 181 -2.60 -3.43 9.70
C LYS A 181 -3.89 -2.62 9.50
N THR A 182 -4.63 -2.40 10.55
CA THR A 182 -5.64 -1.33 10.57
C THR A 182 -4.95 0.03 10.65
N ILE A 183 -5.65 1.08 10.25
CA ILE A 183 -5.11 2.44 10.39
C ILE A 183 -4.80 2.79 11.85
N GLU A 184 -5.59 2.29 12.80
CA GLU A 184 -5.36 2.48 14.24
C GLU A 184 -4.09 1.78 14.72
N GLU A 185 -3.74 0.64 14.14
CA GLU A 185 -2.47 -0.06 14.42
C GLU A 185 -1.31 0.68 13.78
N ALA A 186 -1.45 1.11 12.53
CA ALA A 186 -0.44 1.90 11.84
C ALA A 186 -0.13 3.23 12.55
N GLU A 187 -1.14 3.91 13.12
CA GLU A 187 -0.97 5.14 13.89
C GLU A 187 -0.25 4.96 15.24
N LYS A 188 -0.08 3.73 15.74
CA LYS A 188 0.69 3.48 16.97
C LYS A 188 2.19 3.56 16.76
N PHE A 189 2.65 3.42 15.53
CA PHE A 189 4.07 3.56 15.21
C PHE A 189 4.50 5.03 15.33
N ALA A 190 5.69 5.25 15.84
CA ALA A 190 6.23 6.60 16.06
C ALA A 190 6.51 7.35 14.74
N SER A 191 6.70 6.62 13.65
CA SER A 191 6.92 7.17 12.32
C SER A 191 6.56 6.16 11.23
N THR A 192 6.40 6.66 9.99
CA THR A 192 6.30 5.84 8.77
C THR A 192 7.45 4.84 8.64
N VAL A 193 8.66 5.27 8.99
CA VAL A 193 9.87 4.43 8.95
C VAL A 193 9.73 3.22 9.89
N ASP A 194 9.24 3.44 11.12
CA ASP A 194 9.07 2.35 12.09
C ASP A 194 8.02 1.34 11.62
N LEU A 195 6.92 1.80 11.01
CA LEU A 195 5.89 0.94 10.44
C LEU A 195 6.45 0.09 9.29
N VAL A 196 7.19 0.70 8.37
CA VAL A 196 7.78 -0.01 7.21
C VAL A 196 8.83 -1.02 7.66
N ILE A 197 9.69 -0.66 8.61
CA ILE A 197 10.71 -1.58 9.16
C ILE A 197 10.04 -2.77 9.87
N GLU A 198 8.93 -2.55 10.56
CA GLU A 198 8.21 -3.65 11.22
C GLU A 198 7.64 -4.60 10.16
N ALA A 199 6.97 -4.09 9.14
CA ALA A 199 6.40 -4.90 8.07
C ALA A 199 7.45 -5.66 7.22
N ILE A 200 8.70 -5.18 7.16
CA ILE A 200 9.81 -5.90 6.50
C ILE A 200 10.30 -7.07 7.35
N ASN A 201 10.15 -6.99 8.68
CA ASN A 201 10.67 -7.98 9.62
C ASN A 201 9.60 -8.97 10.13
N ASP A 202 8.35 -8.81 9.69
CA ASP A 202 7.28 -9.74 9.99
C ASP A 202 7.39 -11.00 9.14
#